data_8bfa6bdfa9d6e546ff930f8c73cbabf2
#
_entry.id   8bfa6bdfa9d6e546ff930f8c73cbabf2
#
_cell.length_a   1.000
_cell.length_b   1.000
_cell.length_c   1.000
_cell.angle_alpha   90.00
_cell.angle_beta   90.00
_cell.angle_gamma   90.00
#
_symmetry.space_group_name_H-M   'P 1'
#
loop_
_entity.id
_entity.type
_entity.pdbx_description
1 polymer ?
#
loop_
_entity_poly.entity_id
_entity_poly.type
_entity_poly.pdbx_seq_one_letter_code
_entity_poly.pdbx_strand_id
1 'polypeptide(L)'
;MNISNKNVDLLALAQQNVPLKRAASTNGGEWKGPCPFCGGVDRFWVHPKASRWYCRQCTSKGGDAITYVQKRDGVNYKEACRRLGLPSHYRQRSRPQTKDDTPKSLRHDYVALNDEQWQQGASAFHEMTHEALWGPQGQVAQDYLAGRGLKEKTITDYALGYNPKPLKANWGATKVWLPRGIVIPWCIGKQFWALRVRAFGKEAERQKYYQPRGAASGLFYGSLSGMTPIRPNCQIIMVEGEFDAMLLKQHLNSDWVSVATGSVTGARSQRWVLELSLAARVWLAFDADEAGDKAATWWTYQLKRKTQRLRPENGKDITEMVLAGSDLGQWMVNSKAYFPA
;
A
#
# COMPACT_ATOMS: atom_id res chain seq x y z
N MET A 1 -27.88 -25.52 -23.35
CA MET A 1 -26.47 -25.94 -23.55
C MET A 1 -25.58 -24.90 -22.83
N ASN A 2 -24.86 -25.33 -21.80
CA ASN A 2 -23.90 -24.48 -21.11
C ASN A 2 -22.64 -24.32 -21.96
N ILE A 3 -22.55 -23.27 -22.73
CA ILE A 3 -21.33 -22.93 -23.47
C ILE A 3 -20.35 -22.37 -22.43
N SER A 4 -19.40 -23.18 -22.00
CA SER A 4 -18.34 -22.76 -21.08
C SER A 4 -17.18 -22.19 -21.89
N ASN A 5 -16.44 -21.27 -21.31
CA ASN A 5 -15.20 -20.68 -21.83
C ASN A 5 -14.13 -21.75 -22.27
N LYS A 6 -14.36 -23.03 -21.92
CA LYS A 6 -13.54 -24.17 -22.35
C LYS A 6 -13.70 -24.54 -23.83
N ASN A 7 -14.71 -23.99 -24.52
CA ASN A 7 -14.95 -24.27 -25.95
C ASN A 7 -14.20 -23.32 -26.90
N VAL A 8 -13.45 -22.36 -26.39
CA VAL A 8 -12.61 -21.47 -27.22
C VAL A 8 -11.23 -22.09 -27.37
N ASP A 9 -10.80 -22.31 -28.59
CA ASP A 9 -9.42 -22.75 -28.87
C ASP A 9 -8.44 -21.63 -28.60
N LEU A 10 -7.94 -21.58 -27.38
CA LEU A 10 -6.99 -20.57 -26.93
C LEU A 10 -5.65 -20.65 -27.70
N LEU A 11 -5.25 -21.87 -28.13
CA LEU A 11 -4.01 -22.03 -28.90
C LEU A 11 -4.14 -21.39 -30.29
N ALA A 12 -5.20 -21.72 -31.02
CA ALA A 12 -5.48 -21.11 -32.31
C ALA A 12 -5.61 -19.58 -32.21
N LEU A 13 -6.27 -19.10 -31.16
CA LEU A 13 -6.42 -17.68 -30.90
C LEU A 13 -5.05 -16.97 -30.67
N ALA A 14 -4.17 -17.60 -29.92
CA ALA A 14 -2.85 -17.05 -29.63
C ALA A 14 -1.91 -17.12 -30.85
N GLN A 15 -2.00 -18.17 -31.66
CA GLN A 15 -1.20 -18.37 -32.88
C GLN A 15 -1.51 -17.34 -33.99
N GLN A 16 -2.68 -16.73 -33.93
CA GLN A 16 -3.00 -15.58 -34.83
C GLN A 16 -2.11 -14.35 -34.59
N ASN A 17 -1.51 -14.25 -33.41
CA ASN A 17 -0.74 -13.07 -33.01
C ASN A 17 0.76 -13.34 -32.88
N VAL A 18 1.16 -14.56 -32.54
CA VAL A 18 2.57 -14.89 -32.28
C VAL A 18 2.86 -16.35 -32.72
N PRO A 19 4.06 -16.61 -33.25
CA PRO A 19 4.47 -17.98 -33.59
C PRO A 19 4.73 -18.77 -32.30
N LEU A 20 3.97 -19.84 -32.10
CA LEU A 20 4.12 -20.74 -30.96
C LEU A 20 4.70 -22.09 -31.42
N LYS A 21 5.72 -22.56 -30.70
CA LYS A 21 6.34 -23.88 -30.90
C LYS A 21 5.95 -24.80 -29.76
N ARG A 22 5.73 -26.10 -30.09
CA ARG A 22 5.43 -27.09 -29.07
C ARG A 22 6.65 -27.29 -28.16
N ALA A 23 6.46 -27.18 -26.87
CA ALA A 23 7.51 -27.28 -25.87
C ALA A 23 7.48 -28.63 -25.12
N ALA A 24 6.29 -29.22 -24.91
CA ALA A 24 6.11 -30.54 -24.30
C ALA A 24 4.87 -31.24 -24.84
N SER A 25 4.83 -32.56 -24.72
CA SER A 25 3.68 -33.39 -25.12
C SER A 25 2.82 -33.90 -23.95
N THR A 26 3.31 -33.75 -22.73
CA THR A 26 2.59 -34.10 -21.49
C THR A 26 1.35 -33.26 -21.27
N ASN A 27 0.32 -33.83 -20.64
CA ASN A 27 -0.91 -33.10 -20.25
C ASN A 27 -1.63 -32.34 -21.38
N GLY A 28 -1.60 -32.85 -22.62
CA GLY A 28 -2.26 -32.23 -23.78
C GLY A 28 -1.40 -31.22 -24.53
N GLY A 29 -0.13 -31.13 -24.18
CA GLY A 29 0.87 -30.29 -24.83
C GLY A 29 1.00 -28.91 -24.20
N GLU A 30 2.22 -28.43 -24.24
CA GLU A 30 2.56 -27.07 -23.86
C GLU A 30 3.19 -26.36 -25.06
N TRP A 31 2.83 -25.09 -25.25
CA TRP A 31 3.30 -24.29 -26.36
C TRP A 31 3.96 -23.04 -25.86
N LYS A 32 5.08 -22.62 -26.44
CA LYS A 32 5.81 -21.43 -26.06
C LYS A 32 6.23 -20.58 -27.23
N GLY A 33 6.42 -19.29 -27.01
CA GLY A 33 6.89 -18.34 -28.01
C GLY A 33 7.07 -16.92 -27.47
N PRO A 34 7.24 -15.95 -28.39
CA PRO A 34 7.30 -14.55 -28.02
C PRO A 34 6.00 -14.09 -27.38
N CYS A 35 6.10 -13.20 -26.39
CA CYS A 35 4.91 -12.66 -25.74
C CYS A 35 4.28 -11.55 -26.60
N PRO A 36 2.98 -11.64 -26.92
CA PRO A 36 2.30 -10.60 -27.70
C PRO A 36 2.18 -9.27 -26.94
N PHE A 37 2.48 -9.23 -25.64
CA PHE A 37 2.28 -8.07 -24.78
C PHE A 37 3.60 -7.39 -24.36
N CYS A 38 4.69 -8.14 -24.23
CA CYS A 38 5.98 -7.60 -23.77
C CYS A 38 7.18 -8.08 -24.57
N GLY A 39 6.96 -8.78 -25.69
CA GLY A 39 8.03 -9.33 -26.52
C GLY A 39 8.80 -10.48 -25.87
N GLY A 40 10.06 -10.68 -26.31
CA GLY A 40 10.92 -11.79 -25.88
C GLY A 40 10.72 -13.05 -26.72
N VAL A 41 11.62 -14.03 -26.59
CA VAL A 41 11.66 -15.16 -27.51
C VAL A 41 10.78 -16.33 -27.07
N ASP A 42 10.71 -16.62 -25.75
CA ASP A 42 10.08 -17.84 -25.20
C ASP A 42 9.34 -17.63 -23.87
N ARG A 43 8.85 -16.41 -23.65
CA ARG A 43 8.22 -16.01 -22.38
C ARG A 43 6.75 -16.33 -22.27
N PHE A 44 6.07 -16.48 -23.39
CA PHE A 44 4.65 -16.72 -23.48
C PHE A 44 4.37 -18.21 -23.58
N TRP A 45 3.48 -18.72 -22.73
CA TRP A 45 3.13 -20.11 -22.64
C TRP A 45 1.63 -20.29 -22.76
N VAL A 46 1.23 -21.34 -23.51
CA VAL A 46 -0.17 -21.73 -23.69
C VAL A 46 -0.31 -23.22 -23.38
N HIS A 47 -1.28 -23.53 -22.54
CA HIS A 47 -1.70 -24.88 -22.17
C HIS A 47 -3.11 -25.15 -22.72
N PRO A 48 -3.26 -25.72 -23.91
CA PRO A 48 -4.56 -25.88 -24.58
C PRO A 48 -5.58 -26.65 -23.76
N LYS A 49 -5.20 -27.80 -23.20
CA LYS A 49 -6.09 -28.62 -22.38
C LYS A 49 -6.60 -27.94 -21.12
N ALA A 50 -5.80 -27.09 -20.54
CA ALA A 50 -6.18 -26.27 -19.37
C ALA A 50 -6.90 -24.98 -19.77
N SER A 51 -6.99 -24.67 -21.07
CA SER A 51 -7.47 -23.37 -21.60
C SER A 51 -6.82 -22.20 -20.88
N ARG A 52 -5.50 -22.23 -20.76
CA ARG A 52 -4.75 -21.27 -19.95
C ARG A 52 -3.49 -20.80 -20.66
N TRP A 53 -3.18 -19.50 -20.46
CA TRP A 53 -1.94 -18.89 -20.92
C TRP A 53 -1.28 -18.11 -19.79
N TYR A 54 0.01 -17.88 -19.89
CA TYR A 54 0.76 -16.95 -19.02
C TYR A 54 2.02 -16.44 -19.72
N CYS A 55 2.55 -15.34 -19.20
CA CYS A 55 3.87 -14.85 -19.58
C CYS A 55 4.74 -14.74 -18.32
N ARG A 56 5.91 -15.35 -18.37
CA ARG A 56 6.86 -15.33 -17.23
C ARG A 56 7.29 -13.93 -16.80
N GLN A 57 7.21 -12.95 -17.69
CA GLN A 57 7.65 -11.59 -17.44
C GLN A 57 6.50 -10.65 -17.06
N CYS A 58 5.47 -10.52 -17.89
CA CYS A 58 4.47 -9.47 -17.73
C CYS A 58 3.14 -9.95 -17.13
N THR A 59 2.87 -11.25 -17.08
CA THR A 59 1.59 -11.82 -16.61
C THR A 59 1.79 -13.22 -16.07
N SER A 60 2.50 -13.34 -14.94
CA SER A 60 2.83 -14.66 -14.34
C SER A 60 1.60 -15.46 -13.89
N LYS A 61 0.53 -14.80 -13.47
CA LYS A 61 -0.75 -15.46 -13.13
C LYS A 61 -1.51 -15.95 -14.36
N GLY A 62 -1.22 -15.39 -15.53
CA GLY A 62 -1.89 -15.77 -16.78
C GLY A 62 -3.40 -15.57 -16.75
N GLY A 63 -4.08 -16.27 -17.66
CA GLY A 63 -5.53 -16.21 -17.78
C GLY A 63 -6.11 -17.21 -18.77
N ASP A 64 -7.36 -17.02 -19.13
CA ASP A 64 -8.12 -17.80 -20.12
C ASP A 64 -8.24 -17.03 -21.46
N ALA A 65 -9.03 -17.55 -22.38
CA ALA A 65 -9.26 -16.92 -23.69
C ALA A 65 -9.88 -15.52 -23.58
N ILE A 66 -10.77 -15.30 -22.60
CA ILE A 66 -11.42 -14.00 -22.41
C ILE A 66 -10.40 -12.97 -21.93
N THR A 67 -9.60 -13.32 -20.93
CA THR A 67 -8.53 -12.44 -20.42
C THR A 67 -7.44 -12.20 -21.46
N TYR A 68 -7.19 -13.15 -22.37
CA TYR A 68 -6.30 -12.94 -23.51
C TYR A 68 -6.83 -11.84 -24.44
N VAL A 69 -8.09 -11.92 -24.84
CA VAL A 69 -8.73 -10.93 -25.73
C VAL A 69 -8.83 -9.57 -25.04
N GLN A 70 -9.19 -9.54 -23.74
CA GLN A 70 -9.21 -8.28 -22.98
C GLN A 70 -7.84 -7.59 -23.00
N LYS A 71 -6.77 -8.33 -22.78
CA LYS A 71 -5.42 -7.79 -22.75
C LYS A 71 -4.89 -7.42 -24.13
N ARG A 72 -5.19 -8.23 -25.15
CA ARG A 72 -4.77 -7.99 -26.53
C ARG A 72 -5.43 -6.74 -27.15
N ASP A 73 -6.74 -6.62 -26.93
CA ASP A 73 -7.58 -5.64 -27.62
C ASP A 73 -7.89 -4.41 -26.77
N GLY A 74 -7.50 -4.40 -25.48
CA GLY A 74 -7.81 -3.32 -24.55
C GLY A 74 -9.30 -3.18 -24.24
N VAL A 75 -10.08 -4.26 -24.35
CA VAL A 75 -11.55 -4.24 -24.21
C VAL A 75 -12.01 -4.79 -22.87
N ASN A 76 -13.25 -4.42 -22.48
CA ASN A 76 -13.87 -4.94 -21.27
C ASN A 76 -14.35 -6.40 -21.47
N TYR A 77 -14.76 -7.05 -20.37
CA TYR A 77 -15.19 -8.44 -20.36
C TYR A 77 -16.34 -8.73 -21.34
N LYS A 78 -17.36 -7.88 -21.35
CA LYS A 78 -18.55 -8.03 -22.20
C LYS A 78 -18.18 -8.00 -23.69
N GLU A 79 -17.32 -7.10 -24.07
CA GLU A 79 -16.83 -6.98 -25.45
C GLU A 79 -15.90 -8.13 -25.83
N ALA A 80 -15.05 -8.59 -24.93
CA ALA A 80 -14.22 -9.77 -25.15
C ALA A 80 -15.07 -11.04 -25.38
N CYS A 81 -16.11 -11.25 -24.57
CA CYS A 81 -17.08 -12.33 -24.78
C CYS A 81 -17.77 -12.24 -26.15
N ARG A 82 -18.19 -11.04 -26.55
CA ARG A 82 -18.83 -10.80 -27.85
C ARG A 82 -17.90 -11.19 -29.00
N ARG A 83 -16.62 -10.81 -28.93
CA ARG A 83 -15.60 -11.16 -29.96
C ARG A 83 -15.31 -12.64 -30.05
N LEU A 84 -15.46 -13.35 -28.93
CA LEU A 84 -15.29 -14.80 -28.85
C LEU A 84 -16.56 -15.61 -29.18
N GLY A 85 -17.67 -14.95 -29.54
CA GLY A 85 -18.97 -15.60 -29.74
C GLY A 85 -19.55 -16.24 -28.47
N LEU A 86 -19.11 -15.77 -27.30
CA LEU A 86 -19.57 -16.29 -26.02
C LEU A 86 -20.78 -15.47 -25.53
N PRO A 87 -21.82 -16.12 -24.96
CA PRO A 87 -22.93 -15.40 -24.37
C PRO A 87 -22.40 -14.51 -23.22
N SER A 88 -22.76 -13.22 -23.25
CA SER A 88 -22.36 -12.24 -22.24
C SER A 88 -23.09 -12.42 -20.89
N HIS A 89 -23.80 -13.53 -20.72
CA HIS A 89 -24.41 -13.92 -19.46
C HIS A 89 -23.33 -14.44 -18.52
N TYR A 90 -22.49 -13.54 -18.03
CA TYR A 90 -21.77 -13.78 -16.79
C TYR A 90 -22.83 -13.84 -15.67
N ARG A 91 -23.40 -15.05 -15.48
CA ARG A 91 -23.89 -15.39 -14.16
C ARG A 91 -22.63 -15.41 -13.29
N GLN A 92 -22.35 -14.33 -12.60
CA GLN A 92 -21.58 -14.38 -11.39
C GLN A 92 -22.02 -15.64 -10.68
N ARG A 93 -21.17 -16.68 -10.58
CA ARG A 93 -21.45 -17.78 -9.66
C ARG A 93 -21.79 -17.08 -8.37
N SER A 94 -23.03 -17.07 -8.00
CA SER A 94 -23.49 -16.64 -6.71
C SER A 94 -22.78 -17.53 -5.70
N ARG A 95 -21.63 -17.04 -5.24
CA ARG A 95 -21.15 -17.41 -3.92
C ARG A 95 -22.36 -17.13 -3.02
N PRO A 96 -22.70 -18.02 -2.08
CA PRO A 96 -23.82 -17.74 -1.17
C PRO A 96 -23.64 -16.30 -0.71
N GLN A 97 -24.66 -15.48 -0.92
CA GLN A 97 -24.70 -14.08 -0.48
C GLN A 97 -24.51 -14.09 1.03
N THR A 98 -23.26 -13.93 1.45
CA THR A 98 -23.01 -13.32 2.74
C THR A 98 -23.32 -11.84 2.53
N LYS A 99 -24.10 -11.26 3.42
CA LYS A 99 -24.74 -9.94 3.36
C LYS A 99 -23.81 -8.74 3.19
N ASP A 100 -22.79 -8.82 2.34
CA ASP A 100 -21.81 -7.75 2.22
C ASP A 100 -21.19 -7.73 0.81
N ASP A 101 -21.91 -7.07 -0.13
CA ASP A 101 -21.51 -6.89 -1.54
C ASP A 101 -20.66 -5.65 -1.80
N THR A 102 -19.98 -5.12 -0.77
CA THR A 102 -18.99 -4.04 -0.94
C THR A 102 -17.80 -4.55 -1.76
N PRO A 103 -17.33 -3.85 -2.80
CA PRO A 103 -16.13 -4.22 -3.55
C PRO A 103 -14.96 -4.49 -2.62
N LYS A 104 -14.20 -5.56 -2.85
CA LYS A 104 -13.06 -5.94 -1.98
C LYS A 104 -12.08 -4.80 -1.68
N SER A 105 -11.90 -3.86 -2.59
CA SER A 105 -11.10 -2.65 -2.39
C SER A 105 -11.72 -1.68 -1.37
N LEU A 106 -13.05 -1.64 -1.26
CA LEU A 106 -13.76 -0.81 -0.29
C LEU A 106 -13.96 -1.53 1.06
N ARG A 107 -13.95 -2.88 1.07
CA ARG A 107 -14.11 -3.68 2.30
C ARG A 107 -12.93 -3.55 3.26
N HIS A 108 -11.71 -3.37 2.75
CA HIS A 108 -10.52 -3.22 3.60
C HIS A 108 -10.42 -1.86 4.28
N ASP A 109 -11.04 -0.83 3.70
CA ASP A 109 -10.89 0.54 4.19
C ASP A 109 -11.85 0.91 5.32
N TYR A 110 -12.83 0.05 5.68
CA TYR A 110 -13.90 0.44 6.61
C TYR A 110 -14.17 -0.51 7.78
N VAL A 111 -13.55 -1.69 7.84
CA VAL A 111 -13.92 -2.68 8.87
C VAL A 111 -13.64 -2.16 10.27
N ALA A 112 -12.47 -1.58 10.50
CA ALA A 112 -12.10 -1.03 11.81
C ALA A 112 -12.96 0.17 12.22
N LEU A 113 -13.36 1.03 11.27
CA LEU A 113 -14.11 2.25 11.54
C LEU A 113 -15.57 1.99 11.96
N ASN A 114 -16.14 0.86 11.56
CA ASN A 114 -17.56 0.52 11.81
C ASN A 114 -17.74 -0.53 12.92
N ASP A 115 -16.67 -1.04 13.51
CA ASP A 115 -16.71 -2.02 14.59
C ASP A 115 -16.42 -1.32 15.92
N GLU A 116 -17.48 -1.03 16.69
CA GLU A 116 -17.36 -0.34 17.96
C GLU A 116 -16.49 -1.11 18.96
N GLN A 117 -16.57 -2.44 18.99
CA GLN A 117 -15.77 -3.25 19.91
C GLN A 117 -14.30 -3.25 19.53
N TRP A 118 -14.00 -3.21 18.21
CA TRP A 118 -12.65 -3.02 17.74
C TRP A 118 -12.12 -1.62 18.12
N GLN A 119 -12.92 -0.56 17.95
CA GLN A 119 -12.54 0.81 18.34
C GLN A 119 -12.31 0.93 19.85
N GLN A 120 -13.17 0.34 20.68
CA GLN A 120 -12.99 0.31 22.13
C GLN A 120 -11.70 -0.42 22.53
N GLY A 121 -11.42 -1.59 21.93
CA GLY A 121 -10.19 -2.32 22.16
C GLY A 121 -8.93 -1.56 21.73
N ALA A 122 -9.01 -0.87 20.60
CA ALA A 122 -7.92 -0.02 20.08
C ALA A 122 -7.67 1.18 21.01
N SER A 123 -8.74 1.86 21.49
CA SER A 123 -8.64 2.99 22.40
C SER A 123 -8.01 2.57 23.74
N ALA A 124 -8.55 1.53 24.38
CA ALA A 124 -8.03 1.05 25.64
C ALA A 124 -6.56 0.59 25.54
N PHE A 125 -6.20 -0.08 24.45
CA PHE A 125 -4.81 -0.47 24.21
C PHE A 125 -3.92 0.76 24.00
N HIS A 126 -4.38 1.73 23.24
CA HIS A 126 -3.63 2.96 23.00
C HIS A 126 -3.42 3.74 24.30
N GLU A 127 -4.45 3.96 25.11
CA GLU A 127 -4.38 4.66 26.40
C GLU A 127 -3.34 4.00 27.31
N MET A 128 -3.45 2.68 27.52
CA MET A 128 -2.50 1.90 28.30
C MET A 128 -1.06 2.05 27.80
N THR A 129 -0.85 2.00 26.50
CA THR A 129 0.50 2.08 25.92
C THR A 129 1.06 3.51 25.89
N HIS A 130 0.20 4.51 25.77
CA HIS A 130 0.58 5.91 25.89
C HIS A 130 1.06 6.23 27.33
N GLU A 131 0.33 5.80 28.36
CA GLU A 131 0.77 5.91 29.75
C GLU A 131 2.08 5.16 30.00
N ALA A 132 2.19 3.93 29.47
CA ALA A 132 3.39 3.13 29.64
C ALA A 132 4.65 3.74 28.99
N LEU A 133 4.50 4.55 27.95
CA LEU A 133 5.61 5.26 27.32
C LEU A 133 6.24 6.27 28.27
N TRP A 134 5.42 6.97 29.07
CA TRP A 134 5.87 8.00 30.00
C TRP A 134 6.11 7.46 31.42
N GLY A 135 5.77 6.19 31.67
CA GLY A 135 6.00 5.51 32.93
C GLY A 135 7.42 4.93 33.07
N PRO A 136 7.73 4.31 34.22
CA PRO A 136 9.07 3.78 34.50
C PRO A 136 9.59 2.74 33.50
N GLN A 137 8.68 2.03 32.83
CA GLN A 137 9.03 1.01 31.83
C GLN A 137 9.30 1.61 30.45
N GLY A 138 8.99 2.89 30.23
CA GLY A 138 9.04 3.56 28.94
C GLY A 138 10.41 4.03 28.50
N GLN A 139 11.41 4.10 29.42
CA GLN A 139 12.70 4.69 29.13
C GLN A 139 13.36 4.12 27.84
N VAL A 140 13.34 2.82 27.67
CA VAL A 140 13.87 2.16 26.48
C VAL A 140 13.19 2.60 25.18
N ALA A 141 11.92 2.92 25.26
CA ALA A 141 11.12 3.43 24.13
C ALA A 141 11.40 4.90 23.87
N GLN A 142 11.52 5.71 24.92
CA GLN A 142 11.92 7.12 24.81
C GLN A 142 13.32 7.24 24.20
N ASP A 143 14.30 6.46 24.66
CA ASP A 143 15.65 6.43 24.11
C ASP A 143 15.65 6.04 22.63
N TYR A 144 14.84 5.05 22.26
CA TYR A 144 14.69 4.64 20.87
C TYR A 144 14.11 5.76 19.99
N LEU A 145 13.10 6.47 20.47
CA LEU A 145 12.46 7.57 19.74
C LEU A 145 13.39 8.78 19.64
N ALA A 146 14.10 9.11 20.71
CA ALA A 146 15.13 10.16 20.73
C ALA A 146 16.27 9.83 19.76
N GLY A 147 16.75 8.56 19.76
CA GLY A 147 17.75 8.07 18.82
C GLY A 147 17.32 8.13 17.35
N ARG A 148 16.02 8.28 17.07
CA ARG A 148 15.48 8.58 15.73
C ARG A 148 15.30 10.07 15.44
N GLY A 149 15.76 10.94 16.34
CA GLY A 149 15.63 12.39 16.19
C GLY A 149 14.26 12.97 16.54
N LEU A 150 13.35 12.18 17.11
CA LEU A 150 12.04 12.67 17.51
C LEU A 150 12.11 13.42 18.83
N LYS A 151 11.55 14.63 18.86
CA LYS A 151 11.41 15.46 20.05
C LYS A 151 10.21 15.01 20.88
N GLU A 152 10.27 15.22 22.20
CA GLU A 152 9.17 14.91 23.13
C GLU A 152 7.83 15.50 22.67
N LYS A 153 7.83 16.76 22.23
CA LYS A 153 6.63 17.40 21.67
C LYS A 153 6.04 16.62 20.51
N THR A 154 6.86 16.10 19.59
CA THR A 154 6.37 15.30 18.45
C THR A 154 5.81 13.97 18.93
N ILE A 155 6.49 13.31 19.86
CA ILE A 155 6.04 12.05 20.46
C ILE A 155 4.65 12.24 21.10
N THR A 156 4.46 13.33 21.80
CA THR A 156 3.19 13.71 22.44
C THR A 156 2.12 14.09 21.43
N ASP A 157 2.45 14.95 20.45
CA ASP A 157 1.51 15.40 19.43
C ASP A 157 0.95 14.22 18.59
N TYR A 158 1.79 13.22 18.31
CA TYR A 158 1.37 12.01 17.62
C TYR A 158 0.82 10.92 18.55
N ALA A 159 0.73 11.20 19.84
CA ALA A 159 0.22 10.31 20.87
C ALA A 159 0.85 8.91 20.77
N LEU A 160 2.16 8.83 20.59
CA LEU A 160 2.85 7.55 20.54
C LEU A 160 2.71 6.80 21.84
N GLY A 161 2.78 5.47 21.78
CA GLY A 161 2.73 4.61 22.96
C GLY A 161 3.88 3.61 22.99
N TYR A 162 4.00 2.92 24.12
CA TYR A 162 4.92 1.80 24.27
C TYR A 162 4.18 0.58 24.82
N ASN A 163 4.20 -0.51 24.06
CA ASN A 163 3.73 -1.80 24.55
C ASN A 163 4.89 -2.56 25.20
N PRO A 164 4.96 -2.63 26.55
CA PRO A 164 6.11 -3.21 27.25
C PRO A 164 6.20 -4.73 27.16
N LYS A 165 5.09 -5.40 26.83
CA LYS A 165 4.99 -6.86 26.70
C LYS A 165 3.98 -7.24 25.63
N PRO A 166 4.13 -8.42 24.96
CA PRO A 166 3.17 -8.84 23.95
C PRO A 166 1.74 -8.91 24.48
N LEU A 167 0.80 -8.36 23.70
CA LEU A 167 -0.64 -8.42 23.98
C LEU A 167 -1.28 -9.57 23.18
N LYS A 168 -2.14 -10.35 23.86
CA LYS A 168 -3.12 -11.23 23.23
C LYS A 168 -4.50 -10.85 23.77
N ALA A 169 -5.40 -10.45 22.90
CA ALA A 169 -6.73 -9.98 23.27
C ALA A 169 -7.77 -10.32 22.20
N ASN A 170 -9.04 -10.16 22.56
CA ASN A 170 -10.13 -10.13 21.59
C ASN A 170 -10.70 -8.70 21.58
N TRP A 171 -10.74 -8.09 20.39
CA TRP A 171 -11.45 -6.84 20.16
C TRP A 171 -12.73 -7.18 19.40
N GLY A 172 -13.81 -7.35 20.16
CA GLY A 172 -15.03 -7.98 19.64
C GLY A 172 -14.77 -9.40 19.15
N ALA A 173 -15.18 -9.72 17.93
CA ALA A 173 -14.92 -11.00 17.28
C ALA A 173 -13.49 -11.17 16.76
N THR A 174 -12.68 -10.12 16.80
CA THR A 174 -11.33 -10.12 16.21
C THR A 174 -10.28 -10.53 17.23
N LYS A 175 -9.57 -11.63 16.96
CA LYS A 175 -8.37 -12.03 17.74
C LYS A 175 -7.20 -11.14 17.36
N VAL A 176 -6.63 -10.46 18.36
CA VAL A 176 -5.52 -9.53 18.22
C VAL A 176 -4.28 -10.08 18.93
N TRP A 177 -3.16 -9.98 18.27
CA TRP A 177 -1.83 -10.18 18.85
C TRP A 177 -0.92 -9.04 18.41
N LEU A 178 -0.26 -8.38 19.38
CA LEU A 178 0.65 -7.28 19.15
C LEU A 178 1.94 -7.49 19.96
N PRO A 179 3.13 -7.34 19.37
CA PRO A 179 4.40 -7.54 20.05
C PRO A 179 4.73 -6.38 20.99
N ARG A 180 5.80 -6.56 21.77
CA ARG A 180 6.49 -5.47 22.46
C ARG A 180 7.04 -4.47 21.43
N GLY A 181 6.88 -3.16 21.67
CA GLY A 181 7.42 -2.13 20.77
C GLY A 181 6.71 -0.78 20.85
N ILE A 182 7.08 0.14 19.96
CA ILE A 182 6.46 1.45 19.83
C ILE A 182 5.09 1.31 19.17
N VAL A 183 4.07 1.88 19.80
CA VAL A 183 2.70 1.93 19.27
C VAL A 183 2.51 3.26 18.55
N ILE A 184 2.09 3.17 17.29
CA ILE A 184 1.84 4.30 16.40
C ILE A 184 0.37 4.30 16.04
N PRO A 185 -0.44 5.22 16.59
CA PRO A 185 -1.86 5.31 16.26
C PRO A 185 -2.03 5.98 14.89
N TRP A 186 -2.85 5.37 14.05
CA TRP A 186 -3.33 5.95 12.80
C TRP A 186 -4.78 6.34 12.99
N CYS A 187 -5.04 7.63 13.11
CA CYS A 187 -6.35 8.14 13.46
C CYS A 187 -6.88 9.13 12.43
N ILE A 188 -8.21 9.17 12.32
CA ILE A 188 -8.95 10.25 11.65
C ILE A 188 -9.94 10.81 12.67
N GLY A 189 -9.68 12.01 13.16
CA GLY A 189 -10.39 12.53 14.32
C GLY A 189 -10.17 11.62 15.54
N LYS A 190 -11.26 11.19 16.19
CA LYS A 190 -11.22 10.30 17.34
C LYS A 190 -11.25 8.81 16.99
N GLN A 191 -11.31 8.46 15.70
CA GLN A 191 -11.41 7.06 15.27
C GLN A 191 -10.06 6.50 14.89
N PHE A 192 -9.75 5.31 15.37
CA PHE A 192 -8.58 4.56 14.95
C PHE A 192 -8.81 3.94 13.57
N TRP A 193 -7.99 4.35 12.64
CA TRP A 193 -7.90 3.74 11.32
C TRP A 193 -7.08 2.46 11.35
N ALA A 194 -5.94 2.55 12.04
CA ALA A 194 -5.07 1.44 12.37
C ALA A 194 -4.29 1.75 13.65
N LEU A 195 -3.73 0.71 14.23
CA LEU A 195 -2.63 0.79 15.20
C LEU A 195 -1.48 0.00 14.63
N ARG A 196 -0.31 0.58 14.59
CA ARG A 196 0.91 -0.14 14.19
C ARG A 196 1.85 -0.26 15.37
N VAL A 197 2.50 -1.40 15.48
CA VAL A 197 3.54 -1.61 16.49
C VAL A 197 4.86 -1.83 15.78
N ARG A 198 5.80 -0.92 15.97
CA ARG A 198 7.20 -1.11 15.62
C ARG A 198 7.83 -2.04 16.64
N ALA A 199 8.02 -3.29 16.27
CA ALA A 199 8.46 -4.34 17.18
C ALA A 199 9.89 -4.13 17.69
N PHE A 200 10.12 -4.62 18.91
CA PHE A 200 11.42 -4.72 19.55
C PHE A 200 11.85 -6.18 19.73
N GLY A 201 13.16 -6.42 19.84
CA GLY A 201 13.72 -7.75 20.11
C GLY A 201 13.50 -8.73 18.95
N LYS A 202 13.30 -10.00 19.28
CA LYS A 202 13.21 -11.10 18.30
C LYS A 202 12.07 -10.94 17.29
N GLU A 203 10.97 -10.31 17.69
CA GLU A 203 9.85 -10.04 16.80
C GLU A 203 10.24 -9.07 15.69
N ALA A 204 11.14 -8.12 15.97
CA ALA A 204 11.64 -7.17 14.97
C ALA A 204 12.52 -7.83 13.88
N GLU A 205 13.18 -8.94 14.19
CA GLU A 205 13.96 -9.73 13.23
C GLU A 205 13.05 -10.44 12.22
N ARG A 206 11.87 -10.87 12.65
CA ARG A 206 10.88 -11.54 11.80
C ARG A 206 10.08 -10.53 10.97
N GLN A 207 9.61 -9.47 11.60
CA GLN A 207 8.81 -8.43 10.98
C GLN A 207 8.96 -7.12 11.76
N LYS A 208 9.27 -6.04 11.06
CA LYS A 208 9.50 -4.74 11.71
C LYS A 208 8.22 -4.11 12.25
N TYR A 209 7.09 -4.27 11.54
CA TYR A 209 5.82 -3.63 11.89
C TYR A 209 4.69 -4.65 11.95
N TYR A 210 3.89 -4.55 12.98
CA TYR A 210 2.68 -5.36 13.19
C TYR A 210 1.47 -4.46 13.28
N GLN A 211 0.33 -4.96 12.88
CA GLN A 211 -0.96 -4.30 13.07
C GLN A 211 -2.05 -5.32 13.42
N PRO A 212 -3.06 -4.96 14.21
CA PRO A 212 -4.15 -5.85 14.54
C PRO A 212 -4.97 -6.20 13.29
N ARG A 213 -5.57 -7.37 13.28
CA ARG A 213 -6.57 -7.70 12.26
C ARG A 213 -7.70 -6.69 12.32
N GLY A 214 -8.33 -6.41 11.18
CA GLY A 214 -9.38 -5.40 11.07
C GLY A 214 -8.89 -3.98 10.86
N ALA A 215 -7.61 -3.70 11.10
CA ALA A 215 -7.03 -2.40 10.77
C ALA A 215 -7.14 -2.09 9.27
N ALA A 216 -7.51 -0.88 8.94
CA ALA A 216 -7.60 -0.40 7.57
C ALA A 216 -6.22 0.05 7.05
N SER A 217 -6.03 0.00 5.73
CA SER A 217 -4.88 0.62 5.09
C SER A 217 -5.23 2.05 4.66
N GLY A 218 -4.27 2.95 4.75
CA GLY A 218 -4.52 4.35 4.41
C GLY A 218 -3.25 5.19 4.43
N LEU A 219 -3.42 6.49 4.47
CA LEU A 219 -2.34 7.44 4.72
C LEU A 219 -2.23 7.71 6.23
N PHE A 220 -1.00 7.71 6.71
CA PHE A 220 -0.67 8.24 8.02
C PHE A 220 -0.36 9.73 7.87
N TYR A 221 -1.08 10.60 8.57
CA TYR A 221 -0.83 12.04 8.56
C TYR A 221 -1.22 12.74 9.87
N GLY A 222 -1.50 11.98 10.91
CA GLY A 222 -1.82 12.54 12.21
C GLY A 222 -2.20 11.50 13.25
N SER A 223 -2.42 11.98 14.45
CA SER A 223 -2.90 11.24 15.60
C SER A 223 -4.18 11.87 16.16
N LEU A 224 -4.71 11.32 17.25
CA LEU A 224 -5.92 11.79 17.95
C LEU A 224 -5.90 13.29 18.29
N SER A 225 -4.74 13.88 18.52
CA SER A 225 -4.60 15.27 19.01
C SER A 225 -4.04 16.25 17.97
N GLY A 226 -3.38 15.79 16.91
CA GLY A 226 -2.53 16.64 16.09
C GLY A 226 -2.76 16.59 14.57
N MET A 227 -3.92 16.14 14.12
CA MET A 227 -4.17 16.06 12.68
C MET A 227 -4.10 17.42 11.99
N THR A 228 -3.16 17.54 11.06
CA THR A 228 -3.24 18.58 10.04
C THR A 228 -3.98 18.00 8.84
N PRO A 229 -5.25 18.32 8.62
CA PRO A 229 -6.02 17.76 7.51
C PRO A 229 -5.40 18.16 6.18
N ILE A 230 -5.50 17.28 5.19
CA ILE A 230 -5.19 17.63 3.80
C ILE A 230 -6.19 18.70 3.37
N ARG A 231 -5.69 19.89 3.09
CA ARG A 231 -6.50 21.06 2.72
C ARG A 231 -6.26 21.42 1.26
N PRO A 232 -7.24 22.04 0.60
CA PRO A 232 -6.99 22.65 -0.71
C PRO A 232 -5.75 23.57 -0.67
N ASN A 233 -4.91 23.46 -1.68
CA ASN A 233 -3.69 24.24 -1.86
C ASN A 233 -2.58 24.05 -0.83
N CYS A 234 -2.66 23.06 0.08
CA CYS A 234 -1.52 22.74 0.95
C CYS A 234 -0.38 22.09 0.15
N GLN A 235 0.83 22.15 0.69
CA GLN A 235 1.97 21.37 0.21
C GLN A 235 1.99 20.02 0.95
N ILE A 236 2.13 18.93 0.23
CA ILE A 236 2.24 17.60 0.84
C ILE A 236 3.63 17.04 0.60
N ILE A 237 4.24 16.49 1.65
CA ILE A 237 5.43 15.66 1.52
C ILE A 237 5.08 14.23 1.93
N MET A 238 5.31 13.29 1.03
CA MET A 238 4.92 11.90 1.17
C MET A 238 6.16 11.01 1.28
N VAL A 239 6.21 10.22 2.34
CA VAL A 239 7.27 9.26 2.66
C VAL A 239 6.73 7.84 2.79
N GLU A 240 7.61 6.86 2.99
CA GLU A 240 7.20 5.48 3.24
C GLU A 240 6.87 5.26 4.72
N GLY A 241 7.73 5.69 5.63
CA GLY A 241 7.68 5.40 7.06
C GLY A 241 7.01 6.49 7.90
N GLU A 242 6.35 6.07 8.99
CA GLU A 242 5.70 6.99 9.92
C GLU A 242 6.71 7.89 10.64
N PHE A 243 7.87 7.34 11.01
CA PHE A 243 8.91 8.12 11.71
C PHE A 243 9.47 9.23 10.83
N ASP A 244 9.66 8.96 9.53
CA ASP A 244 10.10 9.97 8.57
C ASP A 244 9.06 11.09 8.43
N ALA A 245 7.76 10.74 8.40
CA ALA A 245 6.69 11.73 8.36
C ALA A 245 6.65 12.60 9.63
N MET A 246 6.83 12.00 10.81
CA MET A 246 6.89 12.71 12.08
C MET A 246 8.10 13.64 12.16
N LEU A 247 9.26 13.14 11.73
CA LEU A 247 10.50 13.88 11.72
C LEU A 247 10.43 15.10 10.78
N LEU A 248 9.89 14.93 9.58
CA LEU A 248 9.60 16.03 8.67
C LEU A 248 8.66 17.05 9.33
N LYS A 249 7.60 16.61 9.99
CA LYS A 249 6.64 17.51 10.63
C LYS A 249 7.27 18.41 11.69
N GLN A 250 8.34 18.00 12.34
CA GLN A 250 9.08 18.84 13.30
C GLN A 250 9.68 20.09 12.66
N HIS A 251 9.93 20.07 11.36
CA HIS A 251 10.61 21.12 10.61
C HIS A 251 9.69 21.86 9.62
N LEU A 252 8.46 21.38 9.45
CA LEU A 252 7.50 21.97 8.52
C LEU A 252 6.60 23.01 9.21
N ASN A 253 6.31 24.08 8.49
CA ASN A 253 5.31 25.06 8.90
C ASN A 253 3.86 24.56 8.65
N SER A 254 2.87 25.40 8.95
CA SER A 254 1.44 25.07 8.84
C SER A 254 0.95 24.81 7.41
N ASP A 255 1.67 25.25 6.38
CA ASP A 255 1.27 25.09 4.98
C ASP A 255 1.61 23.71 4.43
N TRP A 256 2.40 22.96 5.19
CA TRP A 256 2.84 21.63 4.82
C TRP A 256 2.16 20.53 5.63
N VAL A 257 1.85 19.45 4.93
CA VAL A 257 1.34 18.21 5.52
C VAL A 257 2.31 17.08 5.19
N SER A 258 2.92 16.48 6.20
CA SER A 258 3.70 15.26 6.02
C SER A 258 2.79 14.04 6.12
N VAL A 259 2.93 13.10 5.19
CA VAL A 259 2.13 11.87 5.16
C VAL A 259 3.02 10.66 4.92
N ALA A 260 2.66 9.51 5.49
CA ALA A 260 3.32 8.25 5.18
C ALA A 260 2.33 7.23 4.59
N THR A 261 2.84 6.41 3.68
CA THR A 261 2.06 5.32 3.08
C THR A 261 2.13 4.03 3.89
N GLY A 262 3.06 3.94 4.84
CA GLY A 262 3.31 2.79 5.70
C GLY A 262 3.94 1.59 4.99
N SER A 263 4.05 1.63 3.69
CA SER A 263 4.77 0.68 2.82
C SER A 263 4.78 1.19 1.37
N VAL A 264 5.66 0.62 0.55
CA VAL A 264 5.78 0.92 -0.90
C VAL A 264 4.45 0.87 -1.65
N THR A 265 3.54 -0.02 -1.25
CA THR A 265 2.22 -0.20 -1.87
C THR A 265 1.07 0.31 -1.03
N GLY A 266 1.35 0.90 0.13
CA GLY A 266 0.33 1.43 1.03
C GLY A 266 -0.45 2.59 0.42
N ALA A 267 -1.65 2.79 0.92
CA ALA A 267 -2.56 3.88 0.54
C ALA A 267 -2.92 3.98 -0.95
N ARG A 268 -2.65 2.96 -1.75
CA ARG A 268 -2.96 2.94 -3.19
C ARG A 268 -4.46 2.71 -3.42
N SER A 269 -5.28 3.68 -3.06
CA SER A 269 -6.72 3.66 -3.32
C SER A 269 -7.17 4.95 -4.01
N GLN A 270 -8.31 4.89 -4.68
CA GLN A 270 -8.88 6.03 -5.39
C GLN A 270 -9.24 7.18 -4.42
N ARG A 271 -9.63 6.85 -3.20
CA ARG A 271 -9.89 7.82 -2.13
C ARG A 271 -8.67 8.71 -1.89
N TRP A 272 -7.52 8.09 -1.63
CA TRP A 272 -6.31 8.85 -1.31
C TRP A 272 -5.77 9.64 -2.50
N VAL A 273 -5.93 9.11 -3.72
CA VAL A 273 -5.61 9.87 -4.93
C VAL A 273 -6.47 11.13 -5.02
N LEU A 274 -7.78 11.04 -4.74
CA LEU A 274 -8.68 12.19 -4.76
C LEU A 274 -8.33 13.21 -3.65
N GLU A 275 -8.10 12.75 -2.42
CA GLU A 275 -7.72 13.64 -1.32
C GLU A 275 -6.39 14.37 -1.61
N LEU A 276 -5.38 13.67 -2.08
CA LEU A 276 -4.09 14.25 -2.45
C LEU A 276 -4.18 15.19 -3.65
N SER A 277 -5.16 14.99 -4.54
CA SER A 277 -5.38 15.87 -5.69
C SER A 277 -5.82 17.29 -5.31
N LEU A 278 -6.29 17.52 -4.09
CA LEU A 278 -6.64 18.83 -3.56
C LEU A 278 -5.40 19.68 -3.24
N ALA A 279 -4.26 19.05 -2.99
CA ALA A 279 -3.02 19.75 -2.67
C ALA A 279 -2.53 20.60 -3.85
N ALA A 280 -1.79 21.67 -3.55
CA ALA A 280 -1.06 22.43 -4.56
C ALA A 280 0.00 21.54 -5.23
N ARG A 281 0.78 20.82 -4.41
CA ARG A 281 1.83 19.90 -4.86
C ARG A 281 2.02 18.75 -3.88
N VAL A 282 2.46 17.60 -4.41
CA VAL A 282 2.82 16.40 -3.63
C VAL A 282 4.27 16.05 -3.91
N TRP A 283 5.12 16.21 -2.91
CA TRP A 283 6.54 15.90 -2.95
C TRP A 283 6.74 14.44 -2.53
N LEU A 284 7.31 13.63 -3.40
CA LEU A 284 7.47 12.19 -3.20
C LEU A 284 8.86 11.91 -2.64
N ALA A 285 8.99 11.94 -1.32
CA ALA A 285 10.24 11.75 -0.58
C ALA A 285 10.36 10.28 -0.07
N PHE A 286 10.04 9.31 -0.91
CA PHE A 286 10.24 7.89 -0.63
C PHE A 286 11.73 7.55 -0.52
N ASP A 287 12.03 6.39 0.06
CA ASP A 287 13.38 5.85 0.20
C ASP A 287 14.18 5.95 -1.11
N ALA A 288 15.48 6.14 -0.99
CA ALA A 288 16.41 6.26 -2.12
C ALA A 288 16.83 4.89 -2.68
N ASP A 289 15.85 3.99 -2.86
CA ASP A 289 16.04 2.65 -3.42
C ASP A 289 15.04 2.36 -4.55
N GLU A 290 15.19 1.18 -5.18
CA GLU A 290 14.33 0.76 -6.29
C GLU A 290 12.85 0.67 -5.88
N ALA A 291 12.55 0.29 -4.65
CA ALA A 291 11.19 0.15 -4.14
C ALA A 291 10.53 1.53 -3.97
N GLY A 292 11.27 2.51 -3.41
CA GLY A 292 10.84 3.89 -3.30
C GLY A 292 10.63 4.57 -4.66
N ASP A 293 11.47 4.28 -5.66
CA ASP A 293 11.30 4.78 -7.02
C ASP A 293 10.06 4.20 -7.70
N LYS A 294 9.77 2.92 -7.50
CA LYS A 294 8.53 2.29 -7.98
C LYS A 294 7.30 2.89 -7.32
N ALA A 295 7.38 3.21 -6.02
CA ALA A 295 6.30 3.91 -5.32
C ALA A 295 6.10 5.31 -5.91
N ALA A 296 7.16 6.09 -6.05
CA ALA A 296 7.11 7.43 -6.64
C ALA A 296 6.53 7.42 -8.07
N THR A 297 6.96 6.48 -8.91
CA THR A 297 6.43 6.32 -10.27
C THR A 297 4.93 6.08 -10.28
N TRP A 298 4.42 5.22 -9.37
CA TRP A 298 2.98 4.96 -9.27
C TRP A 298 2.21 6.24 -8.90
N TRP A 299 2.65 6.97 -7.89
CA TRP A 299 1.99 8.21 -7.47
C TRP A 299 2.07 9.31 -8.52
N THR A 300 3.20 9.42 -9.23
CA THR A 300 3.35 10.33 -10.37
C THR A 300 2.36 9.99 -11.48
N TYR A 301 2.15 8.72 -11.78
CA TYR A 301 1.15 8.31 -12.75
C TYR A 301 -0.27 8.74 -12.36
N GLN A 302 -0.63 8.63 -11.09
CA GLN A 302 -1.97 8.99 -10.58
C GLN A 302 -2.19 10.51 -10.51
N LEU A 303 -1.24 11.25 -9.96
CA LEU A 303 -1.38 12.68 -9.64
C LEU A 303 -0.76 13.60 -10.70
N LYS A 304 -0.11 13.03 -11.72
CA LYS A 304 0.44 13.75 -12.89
C LYS A 304 1.37 14.90 -12.50
N ARG A 305 1.10 16.11 -13.04
CA ARG A 305 1.92 17.31 -12.84
C ARG A 305 1.99 17.84 -11.41
N LYS A 306 1.13 17.31 -10.51
CA LYS A 306 1.14 17.70 -9.09
C LYS A 306 2.27 17.08 -8.29
N THR A 307 2.93 16.06 -8.82
CA THR A 307 3.99 15.34 -8.10
C THR A 307 5.38 15.78 -8.51
N GLN A 308 6.29 15.68 -7.55
CA GLN A 308 7.71 15.81 -7.76
C GLN A 308 8.47 14.82 -6.88
N ARG A 309 9.44 14.09 -7.47
CA ARG A 309 10.34 13.20 -6.72
C ARG A 309 11.36 14.04 -5.95
N LEU A 310 11.48 13.77 -4.67
CA LEU A 310 12.43 14.39 -3.78
C LEU A 310 13.26 13.26 -3.12
N ARG A 311 14.56 13.22 -3.37
CA ARG A 311 15.42 12.19 -2.80
C ARG A 311 16.13 12.73 -1.57
N PRO A 312 16.34 11.91 -0.52
CA PRO A 312 17.30 12.24 0.53
C PRO A 312 18.67 12.58 -0.08
N GLU A 313 19.35 13.59 0.45
CA GLU A 313 20.70 13.98 0.00
C GLU A 313 21.75 12.98 0.46
N ASN A 314 21.57 12.45 1.67
CA ASN A 314 22.43 11.47 2.30
C ASN A 314 21.57 10.35 2.91
N GLY A 315 22.10 9.13 2.92
CA GLY A 315 21.39 7.99 3.47
C GLY A 315 20.27 7.47 2.57
N LYS A 316 19.52 6.53 3.08
CA LYS A 316 18.43 5.86 2.37
C LYS A 316 17.09 6.57 2.52
N ASP A 317 16.81 7.08 3.71
CA ASP A 317 15.54 7.69 4.10
C ASP A 317 15.76 9.04 4.82
N ILE A 318 14.67 9.69 5.20
CA ILE A 318 14.72 10.99 5.88
C ILE A 318 15.37 10.86 7.26
N THR A 319 15.12 9.78 7.98
CA THR A 319 15.71 9.55 9.30
C THR A 319 17.23 9.45 9.20
N GLU A 320 17.76 8.65 8.27
CA GLU A 320 19.21 8.52 8.04
C GLU A 320 19.82 9.85 7.62
N MET A 321 19.16 10.60 6.73
CA MET A 321 19.61 11.91 6.28
C MET A 321 19.77 12.91 7.45
N VAL A 322 18.78 12.97 8.34
CA VAL A 322 18.82 13.88 9.52
C VAL A 322 19.89 13.43 10.52
N LEU A 323 19.99 12.14 10.80
CA LEU A 323 21.02 11.60 11.70
C LEU A 323 22.43 11.78 11.15
N ALA A 324 22.61 11.88 9.84
CA ALA A 324 23.86 12.25 9.19
C ALA A 324 24.16 13.76 9.25
N GLY A 325 23.30 14.57 9.89
CA GLY A 325 23.51 15.99 10.12
C GLY A 325 22.98 16.92 9.00
N SER A 326 22.19 16.40 8.06
CA SER A 326 21.58 17.25 7.03
C SER A 326 20.49 18.15 7.61
N ASP A 327 20.48 19.42 7.19
CA ASP A 327 19.43 20.38 7.52
C ASP A 327 18.21 20.18 6.61
N LEU A 328 17.10 19.70 7.19
CA LEU A 328 15.85 19.48 6.46
C LEU A 328 15.28 20.76 5.84
N GLY A 329 15.43 21.89 6.52
CA GLY A 329 14.97 23.20 6.01
C GLY A 329 15.73 23.58 4.74
N GLN A 330 17.06 23.49 4.78
CA GLN A 330 17.91 23.79 3.64
C GLN A 330 17.69 22.78 2.49
N TRP A 331 17.58 21.49 2.78
CA TRP A 331 17.25 20.47 1.79
C TRP A 331 15.94 20.77 1.06
N MET A 332 14.92 21.19 1.78
CA MET A 332 13.64 21.56 1.17
C MET A 332 13.72 22.84 0.35
N VAL A 333 14.49 23.85 0.79
CA VAL A 333 14.73 25.08 0.05
C VAL A 333 15.48 24.80 -1.24
N ASN A 334 16.56 24.03 -1.17
CA ASN A 334 17.36 23.63 -2.33
C ASN A 334 16.51 22.86 -3.35
N SER A 335 15.62 22.00 -2.88
CA SER A 335 14.71 21.23 -3.73
C SER A 335 13.66 22.08 -4.45
N LYS A 336 13.22 23.19 -3.82
CA LYS A 336 12.32 24.17 -4.46
C LYS A 336 13.04 25.05 -5.49
N ALA A 337 14.31 25.40 -5.24
CA ALA A 337 15.09 26.24 -6.15
C ALA A 337 15.35 25.57 -7.51
N TYR A 338 15.35 24.24 -7.58
CA TYR A 338 15.50 23.50 -8.83
C TYR A 338 14.24 23.52 -9.72
N PHE A 339 13.09 23.95 -9.19
CA PHE A 339 11.83 23.95 -9.93
C PHE A 339 10.98 25.17 -9.55
N PRO A 340 11.20 26.30 -10.24
CA PRO A 340 10.31 27.46 -10.08
C PRO A 340 8.86 27.08 -10.42
N ALA A 341 7.93 27.79 -9.79
CA ALA A 341 6.49 27.55 -9.81
C ALA A 341 5.88 27.48 -11.23
#